data_da9541126e730aa85c2cfaa0a8e45349
#
_entry.id   da9541126e730aa85c2cfaa0a8e45349
#
_cell.length_a   1.000
_cell.length_b   1.000
_cell.length_c   1.000
_cell.angle_alpha   90.00
_cell.angle_beta   90.00
_cell.angle_gamma   90.00
#
_symmetry.space_group_name_H-M   'P 1'
#
loop_
_entity.id
_entity.type
_entity.pdbx_description
1 polymer ?
#
loop_
_entity_poly.entity_id
_entity_poly.type
_entity_poly.pdbx_seq_one_letter_code
_entity_poly.pdbx_strand_id
1 'polypeptide(L)'
;MILKYLRQQMLLPQEEYIINKHANIRGVDVLLLSFTIEEDKNRLWLMYENKDSIGNSFDNEYMESKTNREEMIHNIDEYNRRKDFYIKEMEIQGQIIRFDSCSSSSVYDMNREGIMQLQHFAEKGLISSEWDDVRLEDLVITEYEQVKGEVTPNIDETKELSILLHIEKSLKEVPI
;
A
#
# COMPACT_ATOMS: atom_id res chain seq x y z
N MET A 1 28.25 -1.24 3.75
CA MET A 1 27.27 -0.59 2.83
C MET A 1 27.77 0.80 2.49
N ILE A 2 27.82 1.15 1.21
CA ILE A 2 28.21 2.50 0.79
C ILE A 2 26.97 3.42 0.77
N LEU A 3 27.22 4.71 0.95
CA LEU A 3 26.18 5.72 1.06
C LEU A 3 25.20 5.73 -0.13
N LYS A 4 25.67 5.42 -1.32
CA LYS A 4 24.81 5.33 -2.52
C LYS A 4 23.63 4.38 -2.33
N TYR A 5 23.88 3.19 -1.77
CA TYR A 5 22.83 2.19 -1.56
C TYR A 5 21.88 2.60 -0.43
N LEU A 6 22.41 3.18 0.62
CA LEU A 6 21.57 3.71 1.70
C LEU A 6 20.64 4.81 1.19
N ARG A 7 21.18 5.71 0.37
CA ARG A 7 20.40 6.81 -0.21
C ARG A 7 19.26 6.31 -1.10
N GLN A 8 19.46 5.20 -1.80
CA GLN A 8 18.39 4.59 -2.61
C GLN A 8 17.24 4.04 -1.77
N GLN A 9 17.51 3.69 -0.52
CA GLN A 9 16.48 3.21 0.41
C GLN A 9 15.74 4.35 1.09
N MET A 10 16.29 5.54 1.13
CA MET A 10 15.67 6.72 1.71
C MET A 10 14.62 7.28 0.77
N LEU A 11 13.54 7.75 1.34
CA LEU A 11 12.52 8.50 0.60
C LEU A 11 12.90 9.98 0.63
N LEU A 12 13.38 10.50 -0.50
CA LEU A 12 13.86 11.86 -0.65
C LEU A 12 13.13 12.55 -1.82
N PRO A 13 11.87 12.92 -1.64
CA PRO A 13 11.10 13.51 -2.73
C PRO A 13 11.53 14.95 -3.01
N GLN A 14 11.50 15.32 -4.30
CA GLN A 14 11.66 16.71 -4.71
C GLN A 14 10.40 17.52 -4.41
N GLU A 15 9.24 16.89 -4.61
CA GLU A 15 7.93 17.42 -4.24
C GLU A 15 7.09 16.32 -3.63
N GLU A 16 6.22 16.69 -2.72
CA GLU A 16 5.30 15.75 -2.09
C GLU A 16 3.93 16.38 -1.91
N TYR A 17 2.92 15.75 -2.49
CA TYR A 17 1.53 16.16 -2.33
C TYR A 17 0.89 15.29 -1.25
N ILE A 18 0.59 15.90 -0.11
CA ILE A 18 -0.01 15.21 1.03
C ILE A 18 -1.48 14.91 0.70
N ILE A 19 -1.87 13.65 0.82
CA ILE A 19 -3.24 13.22 0.61
C ILE A 19 -3.96 13.05 1.94
N ASN A 20 -3.42 12.20 2.81
CA ASN A 20 -3.93 11.95 4.17
C ASN A 20 -5.44 11.65 4.21
N LYS A 21 -5.87 10.70 3.39
CA LYS A 21 -7.26 10.27 3.29
C LYS A 21 -7.39 8.77 3.42
N HIS A 22 -8.42 8.34 4.14
CA HIS A 22 -8.77 6.93 4.23
C HIS A 22 -9.66 6.51 3.07
N ALA A 23 -9.43 5.30 2.58
CA ALA A 23 -10.26 4.67 1.58
C ALA A 23 -10.49 3.21 1.98
N ASN A 24 -11.72 2.74 1.80
CA ASN A 24 -12.02 1.31 1.98
C ASN A 24 -11.84 0.63 0.62
N ILE A 25 -10.85 -0.27 0.56
CA ILE A 25 -10.57 -1.03 -0.65
C ILE A 25 -10.78 -2.50 -0.33
N ARG A 26 -11.86 -3.08 -0.85
CA ARG A 26 -12.22 -4.48 -0.64
C ARG A 26 -12.27 -4.88 0.83
N GLY A 27 -12.80 -4.01 1.68
CA GLY A 27 -12.91 -4.25 3.12
C GLY A 27 -11.68 -3.90 3.92
N VAL A 28 -10.61 -3.45 3.29
CA VAL A 28 -9.39 -2.99 3.97
C VAL A 28 -9.42 -1.48 4.09
N ASP A 29 -9.23 -0.98 5.31
CA ASP A 29 -9.08 0.46 5.54
C ASP A 29 -7.65 0.87 5.18
N VAL A 30 -7.51 1.62 4.09
CA VAL A 30 -6.22 2.04 3.56
C VAL A 30 -6.07 3.53 3.76
N LEU A 31 -4.95 3.96 4.33
CA LEU A 31 -4.58 5.36 4.41
C LEU A 31 -3.75 5.74 3.18
N LEU A 32 -4.29 6.62 2.35
CA LEU A 32 -3.55 7.25 1.28
C LEU A 32 -2.69 8.34 1.90
N LEU A 33 -1.37 8.14 1.88
CA LEU A 33 -0.41 9.01 2.54
C LEU A 33 -0.10 10.25 1.70
N SER A 34 0.53 10.05 0.57
CA SER A 34 1.02 11.13 -0.28
C SER A 34 1.35 10.62 -1.68
N PHE A 35 1.54 11.57 -2.59
CA PHE A 35 2.12 11.32 -3.90
C PHE A 35 3.45 12.07 -3.97
N THR A 36 4.54 11.32 -4.21
CA THR A 36 5.89 11.88 -4.23
C THR A 36 6.43 11.98 -5.64
N ILE A 37 7.06 13.12 -5.93
CA ILE A 37 7.78 13.36 -7.17
C ILE A 37 9.26 13.29 -6.85
N GLU A 38 9.93 12.30 -7.40
CA GLU A 38 11.33 12.00 -7.15
C GLU A 38 12.14 12.18 -8.41
N GLU A 39 13.47 12.11 -8.29
CA GLU A 39 14.38 12.35 -9.41
C GLU A 39 14.11 11.41 -10.60
N ASP A 40 13.86 10.14 -10.32
CA ASP A 40 13.72 9.09 -11.34
C ASP A 40 12.33 8.47 -11.44
N LYS A 41 11.41 8.80 -10.53
CA LYS A 41 10.08 8.20 -10.48
C LYS A 41 9.11 9.03 -9.65
N ASN A 42 7.83 8.80 -9.89
CA ASN A 42 6.75 9.36 -9.07
C ASN A 42 5.97 8.21 -8.44
N ARG A 43 5.62 8.33 -7.16
CA ARG A 43 4.99 7.24 -6.42
C ARG A 43 3.80 7.69 -5.60
N LEU A 44 2.75 6.87 -5.63
CA LEU A 44 1.64 6.95 -4.67
C LEU A 44 1.95 6.05 -3.49
N TRP A 45 1.84 6.58 -2.29
CA TRP A 45 2.10 5.87 -1.05
C TRP A 45 0.84 5.62 -0.28
N LEU A 46 0.67 4.40 0.21
CA LEU A 46 -0.42 4.05 1.11
C LEU A 46 0.05 3.10 2.20
N MET A 47 -0.75 3.05 3.26
CA MET A 47 -0.45 2.25 4.43
C MET A 47 -1.72 1.59 4.94
N TYR A 48 -1.62 0.36 5.38
CA TYR A 48 -2.72 -0.35 5.98
C TYR A 48 -2.24 -1.40 6.97
N GLU A 49 -3.14 -1.80 7.84
CA GLU A 49 -2.90 -2.92 8.75
C GLU A 49 -3.32 -4.20 8.07
N ASN A 50 -2.39 -5.12 7.97
CA ASN A 50 -2.67 -6.46 7.52
C ASN A 50 -3.23 -7.27 8.69
N LYS A 51 -4.55 -7.26 8.88
CA LYS A 51 -5.23 -7.99 9.95
C LYS A 51 -5.23 -9.50 9.70
N ASP A 52 -4.06 -10.05 9.49
CA ASP A 52 -3.88 -11.44 9.13
C ASP A 52 -3.60 -12.34 10.31
N SER A 53 -4.20 -12.06 11.42
CA SER A 53 -4.39 -13.06 12.46
C SER A 53 -5.16 -14.28 11.96
N ILE A 54 -5.90 -14.12 10.84
CA ILE A 54 -6.57 -15.22 10.15
C ILE A 54 -5.58 -16.29 9.69
N GLY A 55 -4.40 -15.92 9.18
CA GLY A 55 -3.37 -16.87 8.80
C GLY A 55 -2.89 -17.73 9.96
N ASN A 56 -2.63 -17.13 11.11
CA ASN A 56 -2.23 -17.86 12.31
C ASN A 56 -3.37 -18.65 12.92
N SER A 57 -4.59 -18.13 12.95
CA SER A 57 -5.75 -18.87 13.42
C SER A 57 -6.17 -19.97 12.44
N PHE A 58 -5.95 -19.80 11.15
CA PHE A 58 -6.14 -20.87 10.17
C PHE A 58 -5.24 -22.05 10.39
N ASP A 59 -3.96 -21.82 10.63
CA ASP A 59 -3.02 -22.89 10.90
C ASP A 59 -3.39 -23.67 12.15
N ASN A 60 -3.81 -22.98 13.20
CA ASN A 60 -4.23 -23.61 14.45
C ASN A 60 -5.56 -24.36 14.30
N GLU A 61 -6.56 -23.78 13.70
CA GLU A 61 -7.85 -24.43 13.44
C GLU A 61 -7.70 -25.63 12.50
N TYR A 62 -6.83 -25.51 11.51
CA TYR A 62 -6.55 -26.61 10.59
C TYR A 62 -5.89 -27.80 11.27
N MET A 63 -4.96 -27.56 12.17
CA MET A 63 -4.31 -28.61 12.93
C MET A 63 -5.30 -29.31 13.87
N GLU A 64 -6.29 -28.61 14.36
CA GLU A 64 -7.30 -29.15 15.27
C GLU A 64 -8.45 -29.87 14.58
N SER A 65 -8.94 -29.36 13.46
CA SER A 65 -10.16 -29.87 12.86
C SER A 65 -9.98 -30.96 11.80
N LYS A 66 -8.87 -31.05 11.13
CA LYS A 66 -8.56 -31.99 10.03
C LYS A 66 -9.69 -32.20 9.01
N THR A 67 -10.77 -31.50 9.18
CA THR A 67 -11.98 -31.61 8.36
C THR A 67 -12.06 -30.41 7.44
N ASN A 68 -12.26 -30.65 6.18
CA ASN A 68 -12.59 -29.66 5.20
C ASN A 68 -11.40 -28.85 4.65
N ARG A 69 -10.46 -29.59 4.08
CA ARG A 69 -9.36 -29.01 3.31
C ARG A 69 -9.86 -28.11 2.18
N GLU A 70 -10.98 -28.47 1.55
CA GLU A 70 -11.58 -27.69 0.46
C GLU A 70 -12.14 -26.36 0.94
N GLU A 71 -12.83 -26.35 2.08
CA GLU A 71 -13.34 -25.14 2.70
C GLU A 71 -12.21 -24.23 3.14
N MET A 72 -11.15 -24.79 3.67
CA MET A 72 -9.97 -24.02 4.07
C MET A 72 -9.26 -23.39 2.87
N ILE A 73 -9.10 -24.13 1.79
CA ILE A 73 -8.54 -23.61 0.54
C ILE A 73 -9.41 -22.47 0.00
N HIS A 74 -10.73 -22.66 0.02
CA HIS A 74 -11.68 -21.65 -0.40
C HIS A 74 -11.56 -20.37 0.45
N ASN A 75 -11.47 -20.52 1.77
CA ASN A 75 -11.33 -19.40 2.70
C ASN A 75 -10.00 -18.68 2.53
N ILE A 76 -8.91 -19.39 2.29
CA ILE A 76 -7.60 -18.81 2.00
C ILE A 76 -7.65 -18.05 0.67
N ASP A 77 -8.27 -18.62 -0.34
CA ASP A 77 -8.42 -17.99 -1.65
C ASP A 77 -9.26 -16.72 -1.55
N GLU A 78 -10.37 -16.78 -0.80
CA GLU A 78 -11.24 -15.63 -0.58
C GLU A 78 -10.51 -14.53 0.20
N TYR A 79 -9.74 -14.93 1.20
CA TYR A 79 -8.91 -14.03 1.99
C TYR A 79 -7.83 -13.36 1.12
N ASN A 80 -7.14 -14.13 0.28
CA ASN A 80 -6.14 -13.60 -0.65
C ASN A 80 -6.77 -12.65 -1.69
N ARG A 81 -8.01 -12.92 -2.13
CA ARG A 81 -8.73 -12.01 -3.02
C ARG A 81 -9.03 -10.67 -2.37
N ARG A 82 -9.33 -10.65 -1.07
CA ARG A 82 -9.58 -9.40 -0.35
C ARG A 82 -8.32 -8.54 -0.25
N LYS A 83 -7.16 -9.17 -0.11
CA LYS A 83 -5.88 -8.48 -0.03
C LYS A 83 -5.31 -8.08 -1.37
N ASP A 84 -5.60 -8.85 -2.38
CA ASP A 84 -5.08 -8.63 -3.73
C ASP A 84 -5.87 -7.52 -4.41
N PHE A 85 -5.55 -6.31 -4.07
CA PHE A 85 -5.99 -5.18 -4.86
C PHE A 85 -4.79 -4.53 -5.54
N TYR A 86 -5.01 -4.07 -6.75
CA TYR A 86 -4.04 -3.30 -7.51
C TYR A 86 -4.69 -2.02 -7.99
N ILE A 87 -4.13 -0.90 -7.62
CA ILE A 87 -4.58 0.40 -8.12
C ILE A 87 -3.97 0.60 -9.50
N LYS A 88 -4.81 0.54 -10.51
CA LYS A 88 -4.40 0.68 -11.90
C LYS A 88 -4.15 2.13 -12.26
N GLU A 89 -5.04 3.01 -11.81
CA GLU A 89 -4.94 4.44 -12.04
C GLU A 89 -5.64 5.23 -10.94
N MET A 90 -5.23 6.47 -10.81
CA MET A 90 -5.81 7.43 -9.89
C MET A 90 -6.21 8.67 -10.67
N GLU A 91 -7.42 9.15 -10.42
CA GLU A 91 -7.87 10.41 -10.97
C GLU A 91 -7.89 11.47 -9.88
N ILE A 92 -7.21 12.58 -10.11
CA ILE A 92 -7.11 13.68 -9.18
C ILE A 92 -7.12 15.00 -9.95
N GLN A 93 -8.04 15.90 -9.60
CA GLN A 93 -8.18 17.21 -10.25
C GLN A 93 -8.23 17.14 -11.78
N GLY A 94 -8.99 16.17 -12.31
CA GLY A 94 -9.14 15.96 -13.75
C GLY A 94 -7.94 15.33 -14.44
N GLN A 95 -6.91 14.97 -13.70
CA GLN A 95 -5.72 14.32 -14.23
C GLN A 95 -5.72 12.83 -13.89
N ILE A 96 -5.34 12.00 -14.85
CA ILE A 96 -5.26 10.56 -14.67
C ILE A 96 -3.80 10.16 -14.52
N ILE A 97 -3.48 9.49 -13.41
CA ILE A 97 -2.16 8.97 -13.13
C ILE A 97 -2.24 7.44 -13.21
N ARG A 98 -1.50 6.85 -14.12
CA ARG A 98 -1.47 5.39 -14.31
C ARG A 98 -0.25 4.78 -13.65
N PHE A 99 -0.43 3.61 -13.09
CA PHE A 99 0.63 2.89 -12.37
C PHE A 99 0.95 1.57 -13.09
N ASP A 100 2.23 1.24 -13.17
CA ASP A 100 2.69 0.00 -13.81
C ASP A 100 3.47 -0.92 -12.87
N SER A 101 3.77 -0.46 -11.65
CA SER A 101 4.41 -1.31 -10.66
C SER A 101 3.93 -1.00 -9.25
N CYS A 102 3.91 -2.02 -8.43
CA CYS A 102 3.50 -1.97 -7.04
C CYS A 102 4.49 -2.76 -6.20
N SER A 103 4.89 -2.18 -5.08
CA SER A 103 5.75 -2.85 -4.13
C SER A 103 5.22 -2.64 -2.72
N SER A 104 5.10 -3.72 -1.96
CA SER A 104 4.64 -3.69 -0.57
C SER A 104 5.73 -4.19 0.35
N SER A 105 5.90 -3.54 1.50
CA SER A 105 6.82 -3.98 2.53
C SER A 105 6.17 -3.93 3.90
N SER A 106 6.41 -4.98 4.69
CA SER A 106 6.07 -4.99 6.10
C SER A 106 7.09 -4.16 6.87
N VAL A 107 6.58 -3.36 7.79
CA VAL A 107 7.44 -2.53 8.65
C VAL A 107 7.73 -3.32 9.92
N TYR A 108 8.85 -4.02 9.96
CA TYR A 108 9.27 -4.64 11.21
C TYR A 108 10.80 -4.62 11.36
N ASP A 109 11.30 -5.06 12.51
CA ASP A 109 12.65 -4.77 13.01
C ASP A 109 13.80 -4.95 12.03
N MET A 110 13.69 -5.86 11.09
CA MET A 110 14.76 -6.16 10.14
C MET A 110 14.62 -5.42 8.82
N ASN A 111 13.53 -4.68 8.62
CA ASN A 111 13.28 -3.96 7.38
C ASN A 111 13.64 -2.48 7.51
N ARG A 112 14.88 -2.16 7.21
CA ARG A 112 15.38 -0.79 7.28
C ARG A 112 14.61 0.16 6.37
N GLU A 113 14.32 -0.26 5.15
CA GLU A 113 13.59 0.55 4.18
C GLU A 113 12.20 0.93 4.68
N GLY A 114 11.47 -0.04 5.21
CA GLY A 114 10.14 0.20 5.78
C GLY A 114 10.17 1.16 6.96
N ILE A 115 11.17 1.05 7.82
CA ILE A 115 11.34 1.95 8.97
C ILE A 115 11.66 3.37 8.51
N MET A 116 12.51 3.54 7.51
CA MET A 116 12.83 4.85 6.94
C MET A 116 11.60 5.50 6.31
N GLN A 117 10.80 4.73 5.59
CA GLN A 117 9.55 5.20 5.00
C GLN A 117 8.56 5.63 6.07
N LEU A 118 8.39 4.81 7.10
CA LEU A 118 7.50 5.13 8.22
C LEU A 118 7.94 6.41 8.92
N GLN A 119 9.23 6.57 9.16
CA GLN A 119 9.79 7.78 9.77
C GLN A 119 9.50 9.01 8.92
N HIS A 120 9.67 8.91 7.61
CA HIS A 120 9.36 10.02 6.69
C HIS A 120 7.91 10.47 6.85
N PHE A 121 6.96 9.54 6.83
CA PHE A 121 5.53 9.86 6.95
C PHE A 121 5.17 10.35 8.36
N ALA A 122 5.82 9.83 9.39
CA ALA A 122 5.63 10.31 10.75
C ALA A 122 6.09 11.76 10.90
N GLU A 123 7.21 12.12 10.31
CA GLU A 123 7.73 13.50 10.31
C GLU A 123 6.78 14.46 9.57
N LYS A 124 6.03 13.97 8.59
CA LYS A 124 5.01 14.75 7.88
C LYS A 124 3.69 14.84 8.65
N GLY A 125 3.59 14.24 9.82
CA GLY A 125 2.38 14.26 10.62
C GLY A 125 1.26 13.36 10.10
N LEU A 126 1.58 12.37 9.27
CA LEU A 126 0.60 11.50 8.63
C LEU A 126 0.28 10.24 9.45
N ILE A 127 1.09 9.93 10.45
CA ILE A 127 0.91 8.77 11.30
C ILE A 127 0.30 9.25 12.61
N SER A 128 -1.02 9.18 12.69
CA SER A 128 -1.75 9.60 13.90
C SER A 128 -1.73 8.51 14.97
N SER A 129 -2.21 8.88 16.18
CA SER A 129 -2.26 7.94 17.31
C SER A 129 -3.17 6.72 17.07
N GLU A 130 -4.04 6.75 16.06
CA GLU A 130 -4.86 5.59 15.69
C GLU A 130 -4.03 4.37 15.31
N TRP A 131 -2.77 4.57 14.94
CA TRP A 131 -1.83 3.50 14.55
C TRP A 131 -1.00 2.97 15.71
N ASP A 132 -1.10 3.55 16.90
CA ASP A 132 -0.21 3.23 18.03
C ASP A 132 -0.31 1.78 18.48
N ASP A 133 -1.47 1.17 18.36
CA ASP A 133 -1.70 -0.21 18.79
C ASP A 133 -1.50 -1.25 17.68
N VAL A 134 -1.11 -0.82 16.49
CA VAL A 134 -0.83 -1.71 15.37
C VAL A 134 0.53 -2.36 15.56
N ARG A 135 0.59 -3.68 15.44
CA ARG A 135 1.86 -4.41 15.53
C ARG A 135 2.69 -4.14 14.28
N LEU A 136 3.99 -3.96 14.45
CA LEU A 136 4.87 -3.62 13.32
C LEU A 136 4.85 -4.69 12.23
N GLU A 137 4.74 -5.97 12.60
CA GLU A 137 4.64 -7.06 11.64
C GLU A 137 3.34 -7.04 10.81
N ASP A 138 2.31 -6.34 11.30
CA ASP A 138 1.03 -6.20 10.61
C ASP A 138 0.92 -4.92 9.79
N LEU A 139 1.85 -4.01 9.96
CA LEU A 139 1.85 -2.73 9.26
C LEU A 139 2.50 -2.87 7.88
N VAL A 140 1.76 -2.49 6.85
CA VAL A 140 2.21 -2.59 5.46
C VAL A 140 2.23 -1.20 4.83
N ILE A 141 3.36 -0.84 4.23
CA ILE A 141 3.49 0.34 3.37
C ILE A 141 3.58 -0.14 1.94
N THR A 142 2.74 0.39 1.09
CA THR A 142 2.69 0.04 -0.33
C THR A 142 2.96 1.27 -1.16
N GLU A 143 3.74 1.10 -2.21
CA GLU A 143 4.02 2.13 -3.19
C GLU A 143 3.56 1.71 -4.58
N TYR A 144 2.99 2.65 -5.31
CA TYR A 144 2.64 2.48 -6.72
C TYR A 144 3.46 3.46 -7.54
N GLU A 145 4.18 2.97 -8.52
CA GLU A 145 5.03 3.79 -9.36
C GLU A 145 4.27 4.22 -10.61
N GLN A 146 4.27 5.53 -10.89
CA GLN A 146 3.68 6.05 -12.11
C GLN A 146 4.41 5.51 -13.33
N VAL A 147 3.66 5.22 -14.39
CA VAL A 147 4.22 4.78 -15.68
C VAL A 147 5.26 5.79 -16.14
N LYS A 148 6.47 5.32 -16.44
CA LYS A 148 7.56 6.18 -16.91
C LYS A 148 7.22 6.82 -18.25
N GLY A 149 7.58 8.08 -18.39
CA GLY A 149 7.33 8.85 -19.61
C GLY A 149 5.97 9.54 -19.64
N GLU A 150 5.08 9.24 -18.70
CA GLU A 150 3.83 9.97 -18.59
C GLU A 150 4.02 11.32 -17.87
N VAL A 151 3.11 12.24 -18.14
CA VAL A 151 3.20 13.60 -17.61
C VAL A 151 3.08 13.58 -16.09
N THR A 152 4.02 14.24 -15.42
CA THR A 152 3.94 14.48 -13.98
C THR A 152 2.71 15.32 -13.66
N PRO A 153 1.86 14.89 -12.72
CA PRO A 153 0.65 15.64 -12.40
C PRO A 153 0.98 16.99 -11.76
N ASN A 154 0.17 17.98 -12.06
CA ASN A 154 0.20 19.28 -11.41
C ASN A 154 -0.98 19.38 -10.47
N ILE A 155 -0.73 19.21 -9.18
CA ILE A 155 -1.77 19.21 -8.15
C ILE A 155 -1.80 20.56 -7.47
N ASP A 156 -2.97 21.19 -7.49
CA ASP A 156 -3.21 22.46 -6.79
C ASP A 156 -3.64 22.16 -5.36
N GLU A 157 -2.75 22.37 -4.41
CA GLU A 157 -2.97 22.12 -2.98
C GLU A 157 -4.01 23.07 -2.36
N THR A 158 -4.32 24.18 -3.03
CA THR A 158 -5.34 25.12 -2.53
C THR A 158 -6.76 24.67 -2.82
N LYS A 159 -6.93 23.66 -3.68
CA LYS A 159 -8.23 23.09 -4.05
C LYS A 159 -8.45 21.77 -3.31
N GLU A 160 -9.73 21.42 -3.17
CA GLU A 160 -10.09 20.13 -2.58
C GLU A 160 -9.51 18.98 -3.39
N LEU A 161 -8.91 18.03 -2.68
CA LEU A 161 -8.38 16.80 -3.27
C LEU A 161 -9.47 15.74 -3.29
N SER A 162 -10.26 15.70 -4.35
CA SER A 162 -11.17 14.60 -4.64
C SER A 162 -10.40 13.57 -5.46
N ILE A 163 -10.30 12.34 -4.94
CA ILE A 163 -9.51 11.28 -5.55
C ILE A 163 -10.41 10.11 -5.90
N LEU A 164 -10.30 9.64 -7.13
CA LEU A 164 -10.96 8.43 -7.59
C LEU A 164 -9.89 7.38 -7.92
N LEU A 165 -10.01 6.23 -7.28
CA LEU A 165 -9.09 5.11 -7.51
C LEU A 165 -9.77 4.07 -8.39
N HIS A 166 -9.10 3.68 -9.47
CA HIS A 166 -9.55 2.59 -10.33
C HIS A 166 -8.79 1.31 -9.95
N ILE A 167 -9.51 0.41 -9.30
CA ILE A 167 -8.95 -0.85 -8.82
C ILE A 167 -9.09 -1.90 -9.91
N GLU A 168 -7.99 -2.57 -10.22
CA GLU A 168 -8.03 -3.67 -11.17
C GLU A 168 -8.79 -4.85 -10.56
N LYS A 169 -9.69 -5.45 -11.34
CA LYS A 169 -10.37 -6.66 -10.94
C LYS A 169 -9.38 -7.80 -10.83
N SER A 170 -9.58 -8.65 -9.82
CA SER A 170 -8.73 -9.81 -9.61
C SER A 170 -8.60 -10.64 -10.89
N LEU A 171 -7.36 -10.92 -11.29
CA LEU A 171 -7.04 -11.73 -12.48
C LEU A 171 -7.34 -13.23 -12.31
N LYS A 172 -7.94 -13.64 -11.20
CA LYS A 172 -8.18 -15.07 -10.89
C LYS A 172 -9.30 -15.70 -11.68
N GLU A 173 -9.95 -14.98 -12.57
CA GLU A 173 -11.03 -15.47 -13.40
C GLU A 173 -10.63 -15.68 -14.85
N VAL A 174 -9.36 -15.97 -15.10
CA VAL A 174 -8.98 -16.42 -16.43
C VAL A 174 -9.39 -17.88 -16.53
N PRO A 175 -10.45 -18.21 -17.27
CA PRO A 175 -10.78 -19.61 -17.52
C PRO A 175 -9.65 -20.24 -18.31
N ILE A 176 -9.14 -21.26 -17.74
CA ILE A 176 -8.13 -22.08 -18.43
C ILE A 176 -8.85 -22.96 -19.45
#